data_041ab29331c8e5350c5ae67ce0470cdc
#
_entry.id   041ab29331c8e5350c5ae67ce0470cdc
#
_cell.length_a   1.000
_cell.length_b   1.000
_cell.length_c   1.000
_cell.angle_alpha   90.00
_cell.angle_beta   90.00
_cell.angle_gamma   90.00
#
_symmetry.space_group_name_H-M   'P 1'
#
loop_
_entity.id
_entity.type
_entity.pdbx_description
1 polymer ?
#
loop_
_entity_poly.entity_id
_entity_poly.type
_entity_poly.pdbx_seq_one_letter_code
_entity_poly.pdbx_strand_id
1 'polypeptide(L)'
;EGRRLAAFGYWAGFAGAAISIKAYASQKNESGICGPISVFDNQEEMIDNIRKNLFSTENNNPKILVVGALGRVGQGAIDFCQSLGIDVTKWDIEETKHGGPFPEILMHEVFLNCILAKPGAPVFVNNTHLIADRKLRVVGDISCDPDSSFNPIPIYSSATNWEHPVIRVSDSNELDVMAIDNLPSLLPYESSIDFSRQLIPLLLGLDSTAADVWDRAEKTFIKYLKEV
;
A
#
# COMPACT_ATOMS: atom_id res chain seq x y z
N GLU A 1 -15.07 -16.43 7.13
CA GLU A 1 -14.43 -16.06 5.86
C GLU A 1 -13.24 -15.08 6.05
N GLY A 2 -12.99 -14.55 7.27
CA GLY A 2 -11.86 -13.67 7.59
C GLY A 2 -11.93 -12.25 6.95
N ARG A 3 -13.02 -11.86 6.34
CA ARG A 3 -13.18 -10.52 5.75
C ARG A 3 -13.53 -9.51 6.83
N ARG A 4 -12.74 -8.45 6.96
CA ARG A 4 -13.01 -7.33 7.88
C ARG A 4 -14.25 -6.56 7.44
N LEU A 5 -15.17 -6.30 8.37
CA LEU A 5 -16.40 -5.53 8.14
C LEU A 5 -16.09 -4.02 8.06
N ALA A 6 -15.32 -3.52 9.01
CA ALA A 6 -14.77 -2.17 8.98
C ALA A 6 -13.24 -2.24 8.90
N ALA A 7 -12.62 -1.41 8.09
CA ALA A 7 -11.18 -1.42 7.90
C ALA A 7 -10.69 -0.12 7.23
N PHE A 8 -9.46 0.23 7.51
CA PHE A 8 -8.76 1.40 6.98
C PHE A 8 -8.11 1.19 5.61
N GLY A 9 -8.37 0.05 4.94
CA GLY A 9 -7.62 -0.37 3.76
C GLY A 9 -7.61 0.64 2.61
N TYR A 10 -8.71 1.37 2.37
CA TYR A 10 -8.76 2.40 1.34
C TYR A 10 -7.72 3.50 1.61
N TRP A 11 -7.69 4.03 2.84
CA TRP A 11 -6.76 5.09 3.23
C TRP A 11 -5.33 4.60 3.37
N ALA A 12 -5.12 3.32 3.67
CA ALA A 12 -3.79 2.71 3.57
C ALA A 12 -3.27 2.75 2.13
N GLY A 13 -4.12 2.39 1.16
CA GLY A 13 -3.78 2.47 -0.26
C GLY A 13 -3.50 3.89 -0.73
N PHE A 14 -4.38 4.82 -0.37
CA PHE A 14 -4.28 6.24 -0.73
C PHE A 14 -2.97 6.86 -0.21
N ALA A 15 -2.71 6.73 1.09
CA ALA A 15 -1.50 7.26 1.71
C ALA A 15 -0.24 6.51 1.24
N GLY A 16 -0.30 5.20 1.06
CA GLY A 16 0.82 4.39 0.57
C GLY A 16 1.25 4.78 -0.84
N ALA A 17 0.30 5.04 -1.74
CA ALA A 17 0.60 5.58 -3.06
C ALA A 17 1.22 6.98 -2.98
N ALA A 18 0.69 7.84 -2.10
CA ALA A 18 1.21 9.18 -1.89
C ALA A 18 2.69 9.17 -1.48
N ILE A 19 3.05 8.38 -0.46
CA ILE A 19 4.44 8.31 0.02
C ILE A 19 5.35 7.62 -0.98
N SER A 20 4.89 6.61 -1.70
CA SER A 20 5.66 5.96 -2.77
C SER A 20 5.97 6.93 -3.92
N ILE A 21 5.02 7.77 -4.33
CA ILE A 21 5.24 8.81 -5.35
C ILE A 21 6.15 9.91 -4.81
N LYS A 22 6.02 10.29 -3.53
CA LYS A 22 6.96 11.21 -2.89
C LYS A 22 8.39 10.66 -2.92
N ALA A 23 8.56 9.37 -2.62
CA ALA A 23 9.87 8.72 -2.68
C ALA A 23 10.47 8.77 -4.09
N TYR A 24 9.65 8.47 -5.11
CA TYR A 24 10.06 8.59 -6.51
C TYR A 24 10.49 10.03 -6.87
N ALA A 25 9.70 11.02 -6.47
CA ALA A 25 10.03 12.42 -6.70
C ALA A 25 11.34 12.82 -6.00
N SER A 26 11.57 12.34 -4.78
CA SER A 26 12.79 12.59 -4.01
C SER A 26 14.05 12.05 -4.68
N GLN A 27 13.99 10.91 -5.36
CA GLN A 27 15.11 10.37 -6.14
C GLN A 27 15.45 11.23 -7.37
N LYS A 28 14.49 12.01 -7.86
CA LYS A 28 14.70 12.93 -9.01
C LYS A 28 15.16 14.32 -8.59
N ASN A 29 15.04 14.65 -7.31
CA ASN A 29 15.45 15.90 -6.73
C ASN A 29 16.83 15.76 -6.06
N GLU A 30 17.44 16.88 -5.65
CA GLU A 30 18.74 16.90 -4.98
C GLU A 30 18.80 16.12 -3.66
N SER A 31 17.63 15.86 -3.03
CA SER A 31 17.54 15.07 -1.78
C SER A 31 17.94 13.61 -1.95
N GLY A 32 17.74 13.03 -3.14
CA GLY A 32 18.12 11.65 -3.49
C GLY A 32 17.36 10.53 -2.75
N ILE A 33 16.78 10.81 -1.58
CA ILE A 33 15.99 9.87 -0.76
C ILE A 33 14.85 10.62 -0.09
N CYS A 34 13.74 9.89 0.17
CA CYS A 34 12.58 10.47 0.84
C CYS A 34 12.89 10.80 2.31
N GLY A 35 12.80 12.07 2.66
CA GLY A 35 12.92 12.53 4.05
C GLY A 35 11.66 12.27 4.89
N PRO A 36 11.70 12.65 6.18
CA PRO A 36 10.60 12.44 7.12
C PRO A 36 9.24 12.94 6.61
N ILE A 37 8.20 12.28 7.07
CA ILE A 37 6.80 12.62 6.78
C ILE A 37 6.05 12.91 8.08
N SER A 38 4.92 13.58 7.97
CA SER A 38 4.03 13.90 9.08
C SER A 38 2.57 13.73 8.67
N VAL A 39 1.68 13.77 9.65
CA VAL A 39 0.23 13.84 9.44
C VAL A 39 -0.13 15.01 8.52
N PHE A 40 -1.11 14.79 7.66
CA PHE A 40 -1.76 15.81 6.86
C PHE A 40 -3.12 16.18 7.46
N ASP A 41 -3.50 17.44 7.39
CA ASP A 41 -4.78 17.89 7.90
C ASP A 41 -5.96 17.27 7.15
N ASN A 42 -5.79 17.02 5.86
CA ASN A 42 -6.78 16.38 4.99
C ASN A 42 -6.14 15.83 3.69
N GLN A 43 -6.96 15.11 2.91
CA GLN A 43 -6.52 14.51 1.65
C GLN A 43 -6.08 15.55 0.60
N GLU A 44 -6.70 16.72 0.56
CA GLU A 44 -6.37 17.78 -0.39
C GLU A 44 -4.96 18.32 -0.12
N GLU A 45 -4.61 18.53 1.15
CA GLU A 45 -3.26 18.94 1.53
C GLU A 45 -2.23 17.87 1.13
N MET A 46 -2.52 16.59 1.36
CA MET A 46 -1.63 15.49 0.93
C MET A 46 -1.44 15.52 -0.59
N ILE A 47 -2.52 15.60 -1.35
CA ILE A 47 -2.46 15.65 -2.83
C ILE A 47 -1.62 16.84 -3.29
N ASP A 48 -1.86 18.02 -2.75
CA ASP A 48 -1.14 19.24 -3.15
C ASP A 48 0.34 19.20 -2.77
N ASN A 49 0.66 18.63 -1.62
CA ASN A 49 2.04 18.44 -1.18
C ASN A 49 2.80 17.52 -2.14
N ILE A 50 2.22 16.35 -2.46
CA ILE A 50 2.85 15.39 -3.36
C ILE A 50 2.92 15.93 -4.79
N ARG A 51 1.87 16.62 -5.25
CA ARG A 51 1.86 17.28 -6.57
C ARG A 51 3.00 18.27 -6.72
N LYS A 52 3.23 19.15 -5.73
CA LYS A 52 4.34 20.11 -5.73
C LYS A 52 5.69 19.43 -5.81
N ASN A 53 5.88 18.33 -5.05
CA ASN A 53 7.14 17.58 -5.08
C ASN A 53 7.36 16.90 -6.44
N LEU A 54 6.33 16.32 -7.03
CA LEU A 54 6.42 15.57 -8.29
C LEU A 54 6.70 16.52 -9.49
N PHE A 55 6.00 17.64 -9.56
CA PHE A 55 6.08 18.58 -10.69
C PHE A 55 7.14 19.68 -10.53
N SER A 56 7.92 19.65 -9.47
CA SER A 56 9.10 20.54 -9.32
C SER A 56 10.21 20.23 -10.32
N THR A 57 10.16 19.05 -10.95
CA THR A 57 11.09 18.62 -12.01
C THR A 57 10.33 18.39 -13.32
N GLU A 58 10.97 18.69 -14.46
CA GLU A 58 10.34 18.60 -15.77
C GLU A 58 9.77 17.19 -16.05
N ASN A 59 8.46 17.13 -16.35
CA ASN A 59 7.71 16.04 -17.00
C ASN A 59 8.02 14.60 -16.52
N ASN A 60 7.73 14.29 -15.26
CA ASN A 60 8.08 12.97 -14.69
C ASN A 60 6.90 12.22 -14.08
N ASN A 61 5.78 12.08 -14.82
CA ASN A 61 4.76 11.12 -14.40
C ASN A 61 5.35 9.70 -14.46
N PRO A 62 5.53 9.01 -13.32
CA PRO A 62 6.01 7.64 -13.33
C PRO A 62 4.97 6.71 -13.95
N LYS A 63 5.42 5.66 -14.61
CA LYS A 63 4.56 4.50 -14.89
C LYS A 63 4.38 3.73 -13.60
N ILE A 64 3.15 3.58 -13.17
CA ILE A 64 2.79 2.94 -11.90
C ILE A 64 2.05 1.64 -12.18
N LEU A 65 2.47 0.57 -11.51
CA LEU A 65 1.75 -0.70 -11.46
C LEU A 65 1.13 -0.88 -10.07
N VAL A 66 -0.15 -1.21 -10.02
CA VAL A 66 -0.88 -1.57 -8.80
C VAL A 66 -1.28 -3.03 -8.87
N VAL A 67 -0.81 -3.86 -7.95
CA VAL A 67 -1.24 -5.26 -7.80
C VAL A 67 -2.20 -5.38 -6.62
N GLY A 68 -3.33 -6.06 -6.84
CA GLY A 68 -4.49 -6.05 -5.95
C GLY A 68 -5.44 -4.88 -6.23
N ALA A 69 -5.51 -4.48 -7.49
CA ALA A 69 -6.21 -3.29 -7.97
C ALA A 69 -7.73 -3.31 -7.70
N LEU A 70 -8.36 -4.48 -7.63
CA LEU A 70 -9.79 -4.64 -7.35
C LEU A 70 -10.12 -4.61 -5.86
N GLY A 71 -9.10 -4.68 -5.01
CA GLY A 71 -9.23 -4.64 -3.58
C GLY A 71 -9.43 -3.21 -3.03
N ARG A 72 -9.84 -3.11 -1.77
CA ARG A 72 -10.06 -1.82 -1.09
C ARG A 72 -8.77 -0.98 -1.02
N VAL A 73 -7.63 -1.61 -0.78
CA VAL A 73 -6.31 -0.96 -0.73
C VAL A 73 -5.92 -0.48 -2.13
N GLY A 74 -6.05 -1.35 -3.14
CA GLY A 74 -5.74 -1.02 -4.53
C GLY A 74 -6.57 0.15 -5.06
N GLN A 75 -7.87 0.19 -4.70
CA GLN A 75 -8.73 1.31 -5.10
C GLN A 75 -8.24 2.64 -4.51
N GLY A 76 -7.88 2.68 -3.23
CA GLY A 76 -7.33 3.89 -2.61
C GLY A 76 -6.05 4.35 -3.29
N ALA A 77 -5.14 3.41 -3.62
CA ALA A 77 -3.91 3.72 -4.34
C ALA A 77 -4.17 4.26 -5.75
N ILE A 78 -5.13 3.68 -6.47
CA ILE A 78 -5.55 4.13 -7.81
C ILE A 78 -6.14 5.54 -7.74
N ASP A 79 -7.04 5.80 -6.80
CA ASP A 79 -7.71 7.10 -6.66
C ASP A 79 -6.71 8.21 -6.34
N PHE A 80 -5.69 7.92 -5.50
CA PHE A 80 -4.61 8.87 -5.27
C PHE A 80 -3.83 9.17 -6.55
N CYS A 81 -3.41 8.17 -7.31
CA CYS A 81 -2.70 8.37 -8.57
C CYS A 81 -3.53 9.20 -9.57
N GLN A 82 -4.82 8.88 -9.69
CA GLN A 82 -5.75 9.61 -10.57
C GLN A 82 -5.94 11.07 -10.13
N SER A 83 -5.91 11.38 -8.82
CA SER A 83 -5.98 12.75 -8.32
C SER A 83 -4.80 13.62 -8.79
N LEU A 84 -3.66 12.99 -9.09
CA LEU A 84 -2.49 13.63 -9.70
C LEU A 84 -2.52 13.62 -11.23
N GLY A 85 -3.53 13.04 -11.87
CA GLY A 85 -3.61 12.86 -13.32
C GLY A 85 -2.69 11.75 -13.85
N ILE A 86 -2.36 10.77 -13.02
CA ILE A 86 -1.48 9.64 -13.38
C ILE A 86 -2.34 8.40 -13.64
N ASP A 87 -2.30 7.89 -14.85
CA ASP A 87 -2.88 6.59 -15.17
C ASP A 87 -2.00 5.45 -14.65
N VAL A 88 -2.64 4.36 -14.18
CA VAL A 88 -1.95 3.21 -13.60
C VAL A 88 -2.24 1.93 -14.36
N THR A 89 -1.26 1.05 -14.44
CA THR A 89 -1.45 -0.35 -14.84
C THR A 89 -2.07 -1.10 -13.66
N LYS A 90 -3.18 -1.78 -13.91
CA LYS A 90 -3.98 -2.48 -12.86
C LYS A 90 -3.84 -3.96 -13.04
N TRP A 91 -3.29 -4.64 -12.01
CA TRP A 91 -3.23 -6.09 -11.94
C TRP A 91 -3.98 -6.62 -10.72
N ASP A 92 -4.57 -7.77 -10.89
CA ASP A 92 -5.21 -8.51 -9.81
C ASP A 92 -4.91 -10.01 -9.97
N ILE A 93 -5.79 -10.88 -9.52
CA ILE A 93 -5.57 -12.33 -9.54
C ILE A 93 -5.43 -12.88 -10.96
N GLU A 94 -6.11 -12.30 -11.94
CA GLU A 94 -6.08 -12.76 -13.33
C GLU A 94 -4.67 -12.62 -13.95
N GLU A 95 -3.99 -11.51 -13.69
CA GLU A 95 -2.64 -11.26 -14.19
C GLU A 95 -1.56 -12.04 -13.41
N THR A 96 -1.86 -12.40 -12.16
CA THR A 96 -0.87 -13.00 -11.24
C THR A 96 -1.05 -14.49 -10.97
N LYS A 97 -2.18 -15.10 -11.36
CA LYS A 97 -2.55 -16.49 -11.06
C LYS A 97 -1.60 -17.56 -11.64
N HIS A 98 -0.84 -17.23 -12.66
CA HIS A 98 0.10 -18.16 -13.28
C HIS A 98 1.44 -18.24 -12.56
N GLY A 99 1.63 -17.45 -11.50
CA GLY A 99 2.89 -17.33 -10.78
C GLY A 99 3.94 -16.52 -11.57
N GLY A 100 5.04 -16.17 -10.90
CA GLY A 100 6.14 -15.42 -11.52
C GLY A 100 7.08 -16.28 -12.37
N PRO A 101 8.12 -15.68 -12.95
CA PRO A 101 8.51 -14.27 -12.74
C PRO A 101 7.62 -13.28 -13.50
N PHE A 102 7.60 -12.01 -13.03
CA PHE A 102 6.81 -10.92 -13.62
C PHE A 102 7.74 -9.78 -14.09
N PRO A 103 8.45 -9.95 -15.23
CA PRO A 103 9.41 -8.95 -15.70
C PRO A 103 8.75 -7.60 -16.02
N GLU A 104 7.46 -7.57 -16.27
CA GLU A 104 6.70 -6.35 -16.53
C GLU A 104 6.71 -5.39 -15.34
N ILE A 105 6.83 -5.89 -14.11
CA ILE A 105 6.96 -5.07 -12.90
C ILE A 105 8.20 -4.18 -13.01
N LEU A 106 9.30 -4.71 -13.53
CA LEU A 106 10.57 -3.99 -13.67
C LEU A 106 10.52 -2.87 -14.72
N MET A 107 9.50 -2.86 -15.58
CA MET A 107 9.31 -1.85 -16.61
C MET A 107 8.49 -0.63 -16.14
N HIS A 108 8.00 -0.65 -14.90
CA HIS A 108 7.32 0.46 -14.24
C HIS A 108 8.29 1.13 -13.26
N GLU A 109 8.19 2.44 -13.12
CA GLU A 109 9.03 3.20 -12.18
C GLU A 109 8.57 3.01 -10.72
N VAL A 110 7.27 2.81 -10.50
CA VAL A 110 6.69 2.57 -9.17
C VAL A 110 5.83 1.31 -9.21
N PHE A 111 6.06 0.42 -8.26
CA PHE A 111 5.24 -0.76 -8.02
C PHE A 111 4.55 -0.65 -6.67
N LEU A 112 3.21 -0.75 -6.64
CA LEU A 112 2.39 -0.72 -5.43
C LEU A 112 1.80 -2.10 -5.15
N ASN A 113 2.25 -2.73 -4.08
CA ASN A 113 1.72 -3.99 -3.58
C ASN A 113 0.55 -3.73 -2.63
N CYS A 114 -0.66 -4.08 -3.06
CA CYS A 114 -1.91 -3.89 -2.33
C CYS A 114 -2.59 -5.23 -1.97
N ILE A 115 -1.89 -6.36 -2.10
CA ILE A 115 -2.45 -7.67 -1.73
C ILE A 115 -2.06 -8.03 -0.29
N LEU A 116 -2.98 -8.68 0.41
CA LEU A 116 -2.64 -9.41 1.63
C LEU A 116 -2.07 -10.78 1.21
N ALA A 117 -0.77 -10.97 1.44
CA ALA A 117 -0.11 -12.22 1.13
C ALA A 117 -0.70 -13.39 1.93
N LYS A 118 -0.87 -14.52 1.25
CA LYS A 118 -1.38 -15.80 1.81
C LYS A 118 -0.50 -16.93 1.31
N PRO A 119 -0.59 -18.14 1.90
CA PRO A 119 0.06 -19.31 1.37
C PRO A 119 -0.19 -19.46 -0.14
N GLY A 120 0.89 -19.56 -0.93
CA GLY A 120 0.82 -19.64 -2.38
C GLY A 120 0.83 -18.30 -3.12
N ALA A 121 0.95 -17.16 -2.42
CA ALA A 121 1.18 -15.87 -3.07
C ALA A 121 2.49 -15.90 -3.86
N PRO A 122 2.50 -15.39 -5.12
CA PRO A 122 3.72 -15.35 -5.91
C PRO A 122 4.69 -14.29 -5.37
N VAL A 123 5.98 -14.50 -5.60
CA VAL A 123 7.01 -13.48 -5.35
C VAL A 123 7.04 -12.52 -6.53
N PHE A 124 6.81 -11.23 -6.27
CA PHE A 124 6.81 -10.18 -7.29
C PHE A 124 8.21 -9.60 -7.53
N VAL A 125 8.92 -9.29 -6.45
CA VAL A 125 10.28 -8.72 -6.54
C VAL A 125 11.18 -9.45 -5.54
N ASN A 126 12.35 -9.90 -6.01
CA ASN A 126 13.36 -10.60 -5.21
C ASN A 126 14.76 -10.04 -5.49
N ASN A 127 15.77 -10.56 -4.80
CA ASN A 127 17.15 -10.08 -4.89
C ASN A 127 17.76 -10.15 -6.30
N THR A 128 17.31 -11.04 -7.18
CA THR A 128 17.83 -11.09 -8.56
C THR A 128 17.41 -9.88 -9.38
N HIS A 129 16.29 -9.26 -9.03
CA HIS A 129 15.78 -8.06 -9.67
C HIS A 129 16.56 -6.78 -9.28
N LEU A 130 17.32 -6.82 -8.17
CA LEU A 130 18.15 -5.67 -7.75
C LEU A 130 19.29 -5.37 -8.72
N ILE A 131 19.82 -6.43 -9.38
CA ILE A 131 20.93 -6.35 -10.33
C ILE A 131 20.46 -6.42 -11.79
N ALA A 132 19.17 -6.63 -12.05
CA ALA A 132 18.60 -6.65 -13.38
C ALA A 132 18.53 -5.26 -14.01
N ASP A 133 18.49 -5.20 -15.34
CA ASP A 133 18.10 -3.98 -16.05
C ASP A 133 16.64 -3.68 -15.76
N ARG A 134 16.36 -2.49 -15.18
CA ARG A 134 15.03 -2.12 -14.70
C ARG A 134 14.80 -0.62 -14.72
N LYS A 135 13.54 -0.25 -14.87
CA LYS A 135 13.05 1.11 -14.63
C LYS A 135 12.55 1.29 -13.20
N LEU A 136 12.28 0.17 -12.49
CA LEU A 136 11.73 0.17 -11.15
C LEU A 136 12.65 0.93 -10.18
N ARG A 137 12.08 1.97 -9.57
CA ARG A 137 12.73 2.90 -8.65
C ARG A 137 12.16 2.82 -7.24
N VAL A 138 10.84 2.57 -7.13
CA VAL A 138 10.17 2.51 -5.83
C VAL A 138 9.23 1.32 -5.78
N VAL A 139 9.32 0.59 -4.69
CA VAL A 139 8.33 -0.42 -4.28
C VAL A 139 7.57 0.13 -3.08
N GLY A 140 6.28 0.34 -3.24
CA GLY A 140 5.36 0.63 -2.14
C GLY A 140 4.73 -0.67 -1.66
N ASP A 141 5.29 -1.28 -0.62
CA ASP A 141 4.68 -2.45 0.02
C ASP A 141 3.67 -2.01 1.08
N ILE A 142 2.42 -1.81 0.63
CA ILE A 142 1.33 -1.34 1.49
C ILE A 142 0.80 -2.45 2.40
N SER A 143 1.06 -3.70 2.09
CA SER A 143 0.79 -4.84 2.97
C SER A 143 1.69 -4.84 4.20
N CYS A 144 2.95 -4.43 4.04
CA CYS A 144 3.95 -4.28 5.09
C CYS A 144 4.07 -5.51 6.00
N ASP A 145 4.40 -6.65 5.42
CA ASP A 145 4.54 -7.92 6.16
C ASP A 145 5.91 -8.58 5.88
N PRO A 146 7.04 -7.91 6.25
CA PRO A 146 8.38 -8.37 5.90
C PRO A 146 8.75 -9.71 6.53
N ASP A 147 8.20 -10.04 7.70
CA ASP A 147 8.50 -11.27 8.44
C ASP A 147 7.65 -12.46 7.99
N SER A 148 6.70 -12.25 7.09
CA SER A 148 5.83 -13.31 6.59
C SER A 148 6.62 -14.32 5.74
N SER A 149 6.39 -15.60 6.00
CA SER A 149 6.90 -16.68 5.13
C SER A 149 6.31 -16.64 3.71
N PHE A 150 5.30 -15.80 3.49
CA PHE A 150 4.62 -15.57 2.21
C PHE A 150 4.87 -14.18 1.66
N ASN A 151 5.90 -13.47 2.18
CA ASN A 151 6.25 -12.14 1.72
C ASN A 151 6.49 -12.13 0.18
N PRO A 152 5.70 -11.37 -0.59
CA PRO A 152 5.85 -11.31 -2.04
C PRO A 152 7.03 -10.42 -2.49
N ILE A 153 7.69 -9.72 -1.56
CA ILE A 153 8.76 -8.75 -1.82
C ILE A 153 9.94 -8.96 -0.85
N PRO A 154 10.60 -10.14 -0.86
CA PRO A 154 11.65 -10.48 0.09
C PRO A 154 12.99 -9.78 -0.22
N ILE A 155 12.99 -8.47 -0.39
CA ILE A 155 14.18 -7.62 -0.64
C ILE A 155 14.47 -6.66 0.50
N TYR A 156 13.65 -6.66 1.54
CA TYR A 156 13.81 -5.89 2.76
C TYR A 156 13.37 -6.75 3.96
N SER A 157 13.79 -6.40 5.17
CA SER A 157 13.61 -7.23 6.37
C SER A 157 12.95 -6.51 7.56
N SER A 158 12.63 -5.24 7.43
CA SER A 158 11.99 -4.46 8.50
C SER A 158 11.07 -3.40 7.94
N ALA A 159 9.95 -3.16 8.63
CA ALA A 159 9.06 -2.06 8.30
C ALA A 159 9.79 -0.73 8.35
N THR A 160 9.38 0.20 7.50
CA THR A 160 9.80 1.61 7.54
C THR A 160 8.87 2.40 8.45
N ASN A 161 9.20 3.65 8.73
CA ASN A 161 8.44 4.51 9.63
C ASN A 161 8.38 5.95 9.09
N TRP A 162 7.75 6.86 9.83
CA TRP A 162 7.57 8.23 9.40
C TRP A 162 8.88 9.06 9.37
N GLU A 163 9.84 8.71 10.21
CA GLU A 163 11.16 9.34 10.24
C GLU A 163 12.01 8.88 9.04
N HIS A 164 11.91 7.60 8.71
CA HIS A 164 12.57 6.95 7.58
C HIS A 164 11.53 6.25 6.72
N PRO A 165 10.82 6.99 5.83
CA PRO A 165 9.70 6.45 5.08
C PRO A 165 10.07 5.36 4.08
N VAL A 166 11.33 5.32 3.69
CA VAL A 166 11.86 4.33 2.75
C VAL A 166 13.19 3.75 3.25
N ILE A 167 13.48 2.54 2.79
CA ILE A 167 14.80 1.92 2.88
C ILE A 167 15.39 1.77 1.47
N ARG A 168 16.63 2.23 1.26
CA ARG A 168 17.37 2.03 0.02
C ARG A 168 17.91 0.60 -0.02
N VAL A 169 17.45 -0.21 -0.97
CA VAL A 169 17.87 -1.62 -1.13
C VAL A 169 18.86 -1.81 -2.28
N SER A 170 19.06 -0.80 -3.11
CA SER A 170 20.06 -0.78 -4.19
C SER A 170 20.51 0.65 -4.46
N ASP A 171 21.82 0.89 -4.46
CA ASP A 171 22.43 2.21 -4.72
C ASP A 171 22.81 2.40 -6.19
N SER A 172 23.32 1.35 -6.86
CA SER A 172 23.86 1.42 -8.23
C SER A 172 22.81 1.77 -9.28
N ASN A 173 21.60 1.31 -9.09
CA ASN A 173 20.40 1.74 -9.81
C ASN A 173 19.33 1.88 -8.74
N GLU A 174 19.18 3.07 -8.17
CA GLU A 174 18.43 3.37 -6.96
C GLU A 174 17.09 2.62 -6.90
N LEU A 175 16.87 1.89 -5.82
CA LEU A 175 15.60 1.24 -5.49
C LEU A 175 15.28 1.45 -4.03
N ASP A 176 14.18 2.12 -3.76
CA ASP A 176 13.65 2.35 -2.43
C ASP A 176 12.42 1.47 -2.17
N VAL A 177 12.30 0.97 -0.96
CA VAL A 177 11.10 0.27 -0.49
C VAL A 177 10.43 1.12 0.58
N MET A 178 9.18 1.48 0.38
CA MET A 178 8.27 2.03 1.39
C MET A 178 7.44 0.88 1.96
N ALA A 179 7.50 0.68 3.28
CA ALA A 179 6.77 -0.35 3.99
C ALA A 179 6.36 0.15 5.38
N ILE A 180 5.46 1.15 5.40
CA ILE A 180 4.95 1.76 6.63
C ILE A 180 3.69 1.02 7.08
N ASP A 181 3.68 0.49 8.31
CA ASP A 181 2.56 -0.28 8.84
C ASP A 181 1.31 0.57 9.12
N ASN A 182 1.47 1.81 9.59
CA ASN A 182 0.37 2.67 10.02
C ASN A 182 0.01 3.79 9.04
N LEU A 183 0.02 3.52 7.74
CA LEU A 183 -0.28 4.48 6.66
C LEU A 183 -1.59 5.27 6.84
N PRO A 184 -2.73 4.68 7.28
CA PRO A 184 -3.97 5.43 7.48
C PRO A 184 -3.87 6.55 8.50
N SER A 185 -2.90 6.49 9.42
CA SER A 185 -2.66 7.53 10.43
C SER A 185 -2.08 8.82 9.85
N LEU A 186 -1.65 8.82 8.59
CA LEU A 186 -1.27 10.02 7.87
C LEU A 186 -2.47 10.89 7.48
N LEU A 187 -3.68 10.29 7.42
CA LEU A 187 -4.97 10.95 7.17
C LEU A 187 -5.98 10.52 8.24
N PRO A 188 -5.80 10.95 9.51
CA PRO A 188 -6.57 10.43 10.63
C PRO A 188 -8.05 10.81 10.56
N TYR A 189 -8.37 11.99 10.01
CA TYR A 189 -9.74 12.46 9.87
C TYR A 189 -10.53 11.59 8.90
N GLU A 190 -10.05 11.45 7.67
CA GLU A 190 -10.70 10.64 6.63
C GLU A 190 -10.78 9.17 7.02
N SER A 191 -9.69 8.63 7.57
CA SER A 191 -9.63 7.24 8.03
C SER A 191 -10.66 6.95 9.11
N SER A 192 -10.80 7.86 10.09
CA SER A 192 -11.77 7.70 11.19
C SER A 192 -13.21 7.83 10.71
N ILE A 193 -13.50 8.78 9.83
CA ILE A 193 -14.83 8.97 9.24
C ILE A 193 -15.23 7.72 8.42
N ASP A 194 -14.34 7.24 7.57
CA ASP A 194 -14.62 6.07 6.74
C ASP A 194 -14.84 4.81 7.60
N PHE A 195 -13.98 4.57 8.59
CA PHE A 195 -14.15 3.47 9.52
C PHE A 195 -15.48 3.55 10.28
N SER A 196 -15.82 4.74 10.78
CA SER A 196 -17.09 4.98 11.48
C SER A 196 -18.30 4.71 10.59
N ARG A 197 -18.28 5.17 9.35
CA ARG A 197 -19.33 4.90 8.36
C ARG A 197 -19.54 3.41 8.09
N GLN A 198 -18.48 2.62 8.12
CA GLN A 198 -18.54 1.17 7.94
C GLN A 198 -19.07 0.47 9.21
N LEU A 199 -18.73 0.96 10.40
CA LEU A 199 -19.02 0.31 11.68
C LEU A 199 -20.40 0.69 12.26
N ILE A 200 -20.80 1.95 12.17
CA ILE A 200 -22.05 2.46 12.80
C ILE A 200 -23.30 1.65 12.39
N PRO A 201 -23.54 1.32 11.12
CA PRO A 201 -24.70 0.52 10.74
C PRO A 201 -24.76 -0.84 11.43
N LEU A 202 -23.59 -1.44 11.69
CA LEU A 202 -23.48 -2.72 12.39
C LEU A 202 -23.77 -2.57 13.88
N LEU A 203 -23.25 -1.50 14.51
CA LEU A 203 -23.51 -1.20 15.92
C LEU A 203 -24.99 -0.91 16.19
N LEU A 204 -25.66 -0.21 15.28
CA LEU A 204 -27.09 0.07 15.38
C LEU A 204 -27.95 -1.21 15.28
N GLY A 205 -27.40 -2.26 14.67
CA GLY A 205 -28.05 -3.57 14.61
C GLY A 205 -27.70 -4.53 15.75
N LEU A 206 -26.97 -4.10 16.78
CA LEU A 206 -26.47 -4.97 17.84
C LEU A 206 -27.59 -5.69 18.61
N ASP A 207 -28.70 -5.01 18.86
CA ASP A 207 -29.87 -5.57 19.56
C ASP A 207 -30.83 -6.32 18.62
N SER A 208 -30.52 -6.41 17.33
CA SER A 208 -31.37 -7.09 16.36
C SER A 208 -31.12 -8.60 16.38
N THR A 209 -32.19 -9.37 16.50
CA THR A 209 -32.15 -10.84 16.42
C THR A 209 -31.71 -11.35 15.02
N ALA A 210 -31.67 -10.51 14.03
CA ALA A 210 -31.17 -10.80 12.67
C ALA A 210 -29.68 -10.52 12.47
N ALA A 211 -28.94 -10.20 13.53
CA ALA A 211 -27.56 -9.74 13.46
C ALA A 211 -26.55 -10.90 13.37
N ASP A 212 -26.61 -11.69 12.31
CA ASP A 212 -25.64 -12.75 11.97
C ASP A 212 -24.15 -12.31 12.09
N VAL A 213 -23.87 -11.03 11.91
CA VAL A 213 -22.52 -10.44 12.05
C VAL A 213 -22.00 -10.57 13.48
N TRP A 214 -22.81 -10.23 14.47
CA TRP A 214 -22.40 -10.26 15.87
C TRP A 214 -22.29 -11.68 16.41
N ASP A 215 -23.20 -12.58 16.01
CA ASP A 215 -23.12 -14.00 16.31
C ASP A 215 -21.84 -14.63 15.77
N ARG A 216 -21.44 -14.27 14.56
CA ARG A 216 -20.16 -14.72 13.98
C ARG A 216 -18.97 -14.13 14.72
N ALA A 217 -19.02 -12.88 15.12
CA ALA A 217 -17.95 -12.21 15.88
C ALA A 217 -17.78 -12.89 17.25
N GLU A 218 -18.88 -13.17 17.97
CA GLU A 218 -18.86 -13.88 19.24
C GLU A 218 -18.30 -15.30 19.10
N LYS A 219 -18.79 -16.06 18.14
CA LYS A 219 -18.28 -17.42 17.86
C LYS A 219 -16.78 -17.43 17.55
N THR A 220 -16.32 -16.44 16.81
CA THR A 220 -14.90 -16.27 16.48
C THR A 220 -14.09 -15.94 17.73
N PHE A 221 -14.57 -15.01 18.55
CA PHE A 221 -13.95 -14.65 19.83
C PHE A 221 -13.83 -15.86 20.77
N ILE A 222 -14.94 -16.59 20.97
CA ILE A 222 -14.97 -17.80 21.82
C ILE A 222 -14.01 -18.88 21.31
N LYS A 223 -13.90 -19.04 19.99
CA LYS A 223 -12.97 -20.00 19.40
C LYS A 223 -11.52 -19.69 19.82
N TYR A 224 -11.07 -18.47 19.60
CA TYR A 224 -9.69 -18.09 19.93
C TYR A 224 -9.42 -17.97 21.43
N LEU A 225 -10.44 -17.68 22.25
CA LEU A 225 -10.30 -17.68 23.70
C LEU A 225 -9.99 -19.09 24.27
N LYS A 226 -10.37 -20.15 23.57
CA LYS A 226 -10.09 -21.53 23.97
C LYS A 226 -8.73 -22.05 23.52
N GLU A 227 -8.03 -21.31 22.65
CA GLU A 227 -6.72 -21.64 22.13
C GLU A 227 -5.58 -20.98 22.96
N VAL A 228 -5.96 -20.14 23.94
CA VAL A 228 -5.05 -19.51 24.94
C VAL A 228 -5.16 -20.26 26.25
#